data_f6bb433f0104b9d90e88806d5faece73
#
_entry.id   f6bb433f0104b9d90e88806d5faece73
#
_cell.length_a   1.000
_cell.length_b   1.000
_cell.length_c   1.000
_cell.angle_alpha   90.00
_cell.angle_beta   90.00
_cell.angle_gamma   90.00
#
_symmetry.space_group_name_H-M   'P 1'
#
loop_
_entity.id
_entity.type
_entity.pdbx_description
1 polymer ?
#
loop_
_entity_poly.entity_id
_entity_poly.type
_entity_poly.pdbx_seq_one_letter_code
_entity_poly.pdbx_strand_id
1 'polypeptide(L)'
;MMDEGRFSISTDDLYQSLGSAAAPIVIDVRRAPAFEADERMIVGAIRCNPEELAAWRHGRTDCRPVVVYCVHGREVSQGVAETLRDLGIDARYLAGGIGAWVEQNLPTRRKTGPASAR
;
A
#
# COMPACT_ATOMS: atom_id res chain seq x y z
N MET A 1 14.70 19.95 3.56
CA MET A 1 14.91 19.26 2.87
C MET A 1 14.09 18.17 2.81
N MET A 2 14.18 17.39 2.14
CA MET A 2 13.34 16.48 1.98
C MET A 2 13.37 15.50 3.00
N ASP A 3 12.36 14.84 3.24
CA ASP A 3 12.36 13.83 4.22
C ASP A 3 12.53 12.51 3.55
N GLU A 4 13.37 12.44 2.54
CA GLU A 4 13.54 11.27 1.82
C GLU A 4 13.64 10.08 2.65
N GLY A 5 12.77 9.13 2.58
CA GLY A 5 12.81 7.92 3.34
C GLY A 5 12.28 8.02 4.75
N ARG A 6 11.99 9.22 5.22
CA ARG A 6 11.56 9.37 6.60
C ARG A 6 10.27 8.62 6.90
N PHE A 7 9.35 8.59 5.95
CA PHE A 7 8.07 7.93 6.16
C PHE A 7 7.94 6.70 5.27
N SER A 8 9.08 6.14 4.86
CA SER A 8 9.03 4.94 4.07
C SER A 8 9.23 3.71 4.95
N ILE A 9 8.84 2.57 4.44
CA ILE A 9 9.15 1.31 5.08
C ILE A 9 9.76 0.44 3.99
N SER A 10 10.79 -0.35 4.31
CA SER A 10 11.42 -1.20 3.31
C SER A 10 10.57 -2.42 3.04
N THR A 11 10.80 -3.07 1.91
CA THR A 11 10.10 -4.31 1.61
C THR A 11 10.37 -5.37 2.67
N ASP A 12 11.60 -5.43 3.15
CA ASP A 12 11.97 -6.41 4.15
C ASP A 12 11.24 -6.18 5.46
N ASP A 13 11.20 -4.94 5.91
CA ASP A 13 10.54 -4.62 7.17
C ASP A 13 9.03 -4.87 7.05
N LEU A 14 8.44 -4.53 5.93
CA LEU A 14 7.01 -4.80 5.76
C LEU A 14 6.76 -6.30 5.77
N TYR A 15 7.55 -7.05 5.03
CA TYR A 15 7.36 -8.49 4.97
C TYR A 15 7.42 -9.11 6.35
N GLN A 16 8.40 -8.71 7.14
CA GLN A 16 8.54 -9.26 8.47
C GLN A 16 7.38 -8.90 9.37
N SER A 17 6.79 -7.74 9.18
CA SER A 17 5.69 -7.32 10.04
C SER A 17 4.38 -8.03 9.70
N LEU A 18 4.25 -8.56 8.49
CA LEU A 18 2.95 -9.10 8.06
C LEU A 18 2.51 -10.31 8.86
N GLY A 19 3.41 -11.03 9.44
CA GLY A 19 3.03 -12.19 10.24
C GLY A 19 2.89 -11.91 11.71
N SER A 20 2.95 -10.67 12.12
CA SER A 20 2.95 -10.35 13.55
C SER A 20 1.64 -9.72 13.97
N ALA A 21 1.46 -9.62 15.27
CA ALA A 21 0.29 -8.96 15.81
C ALA A 21 0.28 -7.46 15.50
N ALA A 22 1.44 -6.93 15.13
CA ALA A 22 1.56 -5.52 14.81
C ALA A 22 1.46 -5.24 13.31
N ALA A 23 0.98 -6.19 12.53
CA ALA A 23 0.91 -6.00 11.08
C ALA A 23 0.09 -4.78 10.73
N PRO A 24 0.58 -3.95 9.82
CA PRO A 24 -0.17 -2.77 9.41
C PRO A 24 -1.26 -3.14 8.42
N ILE A 25 -2.14 -2.21 8.16
CA ILE A 25 -3.09 -2.34 7.07
C ILE A 25 -2.33 -1.94 5.81
N VAL A 26 -2.28 -2.82 4.81
CA VAL A 26 -1.56 -2.54 3.56
C VAL A 26 -2.57 -2.18 2.48
N ILE A 27 -2.36 -1.05 1.83
CA ILE A 27 -3.32 -0.53 0.86
C ILE A 27 -2.64 -0.29 -0.48
N ASP A 28 -3.21 -0.86 -1.53
CA ASP A 28 -2.76 -0.65 -2.89
C ASP A 28 -3.40 0.64 -3.40
N VAL A 29 -2.59 1.68 -3.59
CA VAL A 29 -3.10 2.96 -4.06
C VAL A 29 -2.60 3.29 -5.46
N ARG A 30 -2.26 2.26 -6.26
CA ARG A 30 -1.86 2.52 -7.64
C ARG A 30 -2.99 3.21 -8.39
N ARG A 31 -2.63 4.07 -9.33
CA ARG A 31 -3.66 4.67 -10.16
C ARG A 31 -4.29 3.58 -11.01
N ALA A 32 -5.52 3.82 -11.45
CA ALA A 32 -6.28 2.77 -12.12
C ALA A 32 -5.56 2.12 -13.30
N PRO A 33 -4.92 2.85 -14.21
CA PRO A 33 -4.25 2.17 -15.32
C PRO A 33 -3.15 1.22 -14.86
N ALA A 34 -2.38 1.64 -13.87
CA ALA A 34 -1.29 0.80 -13.36
C ALA A 34 -1.85 -0.40 -12.62
N PHE A 35 -2.91 -0.20 -11.86
CA PHE A 35 -3.54 -1.29 -11.13
C PHE A 35 -4.11 -2.32 -12.10
N GLU A 36 -4.75 -1.86 -13.14
CA GLU A 36 -5.38 -2.77 -14.10
C GLU A 36 -4.37 -3.51 -14.94
N ALA A 37 -3.20 -2.94 -15.14
CA ALA A 37 -2.19 -3.56 -15.97
C ALA A 37 -1.46 -4.72 -15.28
N ASP A 38 -1.57 -4.87 -13.98
CA ASP A 38 -0.85 -5.89 -13.24
C ASP A 38 -1.86 -6.81 -12.57
N GLU A 39 -1.67 -8.11 -12.71
CA GLU A 39 -2.59 -9.06 -12.10
C GLU A 39 -2.28 -9.30 -10.63
N ARG A 40 -1.20 -8.74 -10.11
CA ARG A 40 -0.74 -9.06 -8.77
C ARG A 40 -0.98 -7.94 -7.78
N MET A 41 -1.16 -8.30 -6.53
CA MET A 41 -1.17 -7.39 -5.40
C MET A 41 -0.28 -7.97 -4.32
N ILE A 42 0.23 -7.13 -3.45
CA ILE A 42 0.94 -7.63 -2.28
C ILE A 42 -0.04 -8.42 -1.44
N VAL A 43 0.39 -9.54 -0.91
CA VAL A 43 -0.47 -10.41 -0.14
C VAL A 43 -1.07 -9.64 1.03
N GLY A 44 -2.35 -9.80 1.25
CA GLY A 44 -3.05 -9.11 2.34
C GLY A 44 -3.46 -7.68 2.08
N ALA A 45 -3.08 -7.12 0.92
CA ALA A 45 -3.41 -5.72 0.64
C ALA A 45 -4.87 -5.56 0.24
N ILE A 46 -5.42 -4.39 0.58
CA ILE A 46 -6.73 -4.02 0.09
C ILE A 46 -6.55 -2.91 -0.93
N ARG A 47 -7.52 -2.80 -1.81
CA ARG A 47 -7.43 -1.82 -2.89
C ARG A 47 -8.18 -0.54 -2.53
N CYS A 48 -7.52 0.59 -2.72
CA CYS A 48 -8.20 1.87 -2.60
C CYS A 48 -7.66 2.79 -3.67
N ASN A 49 -8.50 3.18 -4.61
CA ASN A 49 -8.10 4.14 -5.63
C ASN A 49 -7.72 5.44 -4.93
N PRO A 50 -6.62 6.07 -5.27
CA PRO A 50 -6.22 7.31 -4.58
C PRO A 50 -7.31 8.36 -4.56
N GLU A 51 -8.17 8.35 -5.57
CA GLU A 51 -9.23 9.36 -5.62
C GLU A 51 -10.37 9.05 -4.65
N GLU A 52 -10.37 7.88 -4.05
CA GLU A 52 -11.41 7.49 -3.11
C GLU A 52 -10.94 7.48 -1.67
N LEU A 53 -9.80 8.10 -1.44
CA LEU A 53 -9.18 8.05 -0.13
C LEU A 53 -10.08 8.58 0.98
N ALA A 54 -10.81 9.63 0.71
CA ALA A 54 -11.66 10.20 1.75
C ALA A 54 -12.73 9.22 2.20
N ALA A 55 -13.30 8.48 1.27
CA ALA A 55 -14.32 7.51 1.63
C ALA A 55 -13.72 6.37 2.45
N TRP A 56 -12.52 5.91 2.07
CA TRP A 56 -11.86 4.88 2.84
C TRP A 56 -11.61 5.33 4.27
N ARG A 57 -11.14 6.57 4.41
CA ARG A 57 -10.84 7.09 5.71
C ARG A 57 -12.07 7.12 6.61
N HIS A 58 -13.20 7.49 6.07
CA HIS A 58 -14.42 7.57 6.86
C HIS A 58 -14.90 6.21 7.35
N GLY A 59 -14.56 5.15 6.64
CA GLY A 59 -14.97 3.83 7.08
C GLY A 59 -14.04 3.21 8.10
N ARG A 60 -12.98 3.92 8.47
CA ARG A 60 -11.99 3.35 9.33
C ARG A 60 -12.35 3.53 10.78
N THR A 61 -12.30 2.46 11.55
CA THR A 61 -12.65 2.54 12.96
C THR A 61 -11.53 2.12 13.89
N ASP A 62 -10.39 1.72 13.37
CA ASP A 62 -9.30 1.31 14.25
C ASP A 62 -8.10 2.22 14.08
N CYS A 63 -7.08 2.05 14.90
CA CYS A 63 -5.90 2.90 14.88
C CYS A 63 -4.67 2.19 14.39
N ARG A 64 -4.83 1.12 13.64
CA ARG A 64 -3.67 0.39 13.15
C ARG A 64 -2.86 1.25 12.21
N PRO A 65 -1.54 1.08 12.18
CA PRO A 65 -0.71 1.77 11.20
C PRO A 65 -1.09 1.34 9.80
N VAL A 66 -0.81 2.18 8.84
CA VAL A 66 -1.16 1.95 7.45
C VAL A 66 0.10 2.03 6.61
N VAL A 67 0.27 1.10 5.67
CA VAL A 67 1.32 1.19 4.66
C VAL A 67 0.65 1.23 3.30
N VAL A 68 0.92 2.26 2.52
CA VAL A 68 0.36 2.37 1.18
C VAL A 68 1.45 2.09 0.15
N TYR A 69 1.08 1.52 -1.00
CA TYR A 69 2.09 1.30 -2.03
C TYR A 69 1.54 1.63 -3.42
N CYS A 70 2.45 2.05 -4.28
CA CYS A 70 2.14 2.20 -5.69
C CYS A 70 3.16 1.38 -6.46
N VAL A 71 3.39 1.66 -7.73
CA VAL A 71 4.26 0.82 -8.54
C VAL A 71 5.71 0.88 -8.07
N HIS A 72 6.25 2.09 -7.93
CA HIS A 72 7.67 2.27 -7.59
C HIS A 72 7.91 3.05 -6.30
N GLY A 73 6.87 3.31 -5.52
CA GLY A 73 7.06 4.02 -4.25
C GLY A 73 7.38 5.48 -4.43
N ARG A 74 6.85 6.11 -5.47
CA ARG A 74 7.13 7.50 -5.73
C ARG A 74 5.92 8.37 -5.48
N GLU A 75 5.61 9.26 -6.41
CA GLU A 75 4.64 10.32 -6.18
C GLU A 75 3.33 9.88 -5.61
N VAL A 76 2.76 8.83 -6.14
CA VAL A 76 1.40 8.47 -5.73
C VAL A 76 1.37 8.02 -4.28
N SER A 77 2.20 7.04 -3.93
CA SER A 77 2.13 6.52 -2.57
C SER A 77 2.67 7.51 -1.55
N GLN A 78 3.67 8.29 -1.93
CA GLN A 78 4.20 9.30 -1.01
C GLN A 78 3.14 10.36 -0.74
N GLY A 79 2.42 10.78 -1.77
CA GLY A 79 1.37 11.78 -1.60
C GLY A 79 0.21 11.27 -0.79
N VAL A 80 -0.19 10.01 -1.00
CA VAL A 80 -1.28 9.42 -0.24
C VAL A 80 -0.87 9.29 1.23
N ALA A 81 0.35 8.83 1.49
CA ALA A 81 0.80 8.68 2.87
C ALA A 81 0.82 10.03 3.57
N GLU A 82 1.25 11.06 2.88
CA GLU A 82 1.28 12.40 3.47
C GLU A 82 -0.13 12.88 3.78
N THR A 83 -1.07 12.66 2.87
CA THR A 83 -2.45 13.06 3.10
C THR A 83 -3.03 12.34 4.32
N LEU A 84 -2.73 11.05 4.45
CA LEU A 84 -3.23 10.29 5.60
C LEU A 84 -2.60 10.79 6.89
N ARG A 85 -1.32 11.11 6.87
CA ARG A 85 -0.68 11.65 8.07
C ARG A 85 -1.29 12.99 8.47
N ASP A 86 -1.63 13.81 7.49
CA ASP A 86 -2.27 15.09 7.78
C ASP A 86 -3.65 14.89 8.42
N LEU A 87 -4.25 13.74 8.21
CA LEU A 87 -5.53 13.41 8.80
C LEU A 87 -5.37 12.66 10.13
N GLY A 88 -4.17 12.58 10.64
CA GLY A 88 -3.93 11.94 11.94
C GLY A 88 -3.69 10.45 11.88
N ILE A 89 -3.51 9.87 10.70
CA ILE A 89 -3.29 8.44 10.56
C ILE A 89 -1.80 8.15 10.47
N ASP A 90 -1.34 7.12 11.17
CA ASP A 90 0.05 6.71 11.11
C ASP A 90 0.27 5.98 9.79
N ALA A 91 0.70 6.69 8.77
CA ALA A 91 0.82 6.15 7.42
C ALA A 91 2.23 6.26 6.89
N ARG A 92 2.69 5.21 6.24
CA ARG A 92 3.99 5.18 5.57
C ARG A 92 3.79 4.64 4.17
N TYR A 93 4.79 4.83 3.31
CA TYR A 93 4.73 4.29 1.96
C TYR A 93 5.82 3.24 1.78
N LEU A 94 5.57 2.26 0.92
CA LEU A 94 6.51 1.17 0.68
C LEU A 94 7.61 1.64 -0.26
N ALA A 95 8.85 1.64 0.20
CA ALA A 95 9.98 2.03 -0.62
C ALA A 95 10.09 1.05 -1.80
N GLY A 96 10.19 1.57 -3.00
CA GLY A 96 10.29 0.73 -4.20
C GLY A 96 8.96 0.17 -4.69
N GLY A 97 7.91 0.29 -3.89
CA GLY A 97 6.58 -0.14 -4.28
C GLY A 97 6.47 -1.62 -4.59
N ILE A 98 5.40 -2.00 -5.27
CA ILE A 98 5.20 -3.40 -5.61
C ILE A 98 6.27 -3.87 -6.58
N GLY A 99 6.88 -2.96 -7.35
CA GLY A 99 7.96 -3.36 -8.24
C GLY A 99 9.12 -3.99 -7.49
N ALA A 100 9.57 -3.36 -6.42
CA ALA A 100 10.66 -3.92 -5.62
C ALA A 100 10.21 -5.18 -4.91
N TRP A 101 8.97 -5.22 -4.46
CA TRP A 101 8.42 -6.39 -3.77
C TRP A 101 8.49 -7.63 -4.67
N VAL A 102 8.06 -7.47 -5.91
CA VAL A 102 8.07 -8.56 -6.87
C VAL A 102 9.50 -8.95 -7.24
N GLU A 103 10.37 -7.97 -7.42
CA GLU A 103 11.75 -8.24 -7.75
C GLU A 103 12.42 -9.08 -6.71
N GLN A 104 12.04 -8.96 -5.48
CA GLN A 104 12.63 -9.70 -4.37
C GLN A 104 11.87 -11.00 -4.10
N ASN A 105 10.94 -11.35 -4.97
CA ASN A 105 10.19 -12.60 -4.84
C ASN A 105 9.38 -12.70 -3.55
N LEU A 106 8.92 -11.56 -3.06
CA LEU A 106 8.10 -11.57 -1.86
C LEU A 106 6.65 -11.93 -2.23
N PRO A 107 5.86 -12.42 -1.29
CA PRO A 107 4.58 -13.02 -1.65
C PRO A 107 3.54 -12.05 -2.20
N THR A 108 2.91 -12.45 -3.27
CA THR A 108 1.83 -11.69 -3.89
C THR A 108 0.64 -12.62 -4.06
N ARG A 109 -0.49 -12.02 -4.37
CA ARG A 109 -1.66 -12.79 -4.75
C ARG A 109 -2.21 -12.21 -6.04
N ARG A 110 -2.98 -13.00 -6.75
CA ARG A 110 -3.64 -12.48 -7.93
C ARG A 110 -4.82 -11.66 -7.49
N LYS A 111 -5.11 -10.61 -8.21
CA LYS A 111 -6.29 -9.82 -7.94
C LYS A 111 -7.50 -10.71 -8.17
N THR A 112 -8.47 -10.56 -7.31
CA THR A 112 -9.63 -11.32 -7.51
C THR A 112 -10.39 -10.67 -8.58
N GLY A 113 -10.80 -11.32 -9.47
CA GLY A 113 -11.53 -10.79 -10.48
C GLY A 113 -12.71 -11.62 -10.63
N PRO A 114 -13.50 -11.20 -11.46
CA PRO A 114 -14.66 -11.92 -11.70
C PRO A 114 -14.31 -13.21 -12.19
N ALA A 115 -13.28 -13.20 -12.76
CA ALA A 115 -12.86 -14.31 -13.30
C ALA A 115 -12.68 -15.17 -12.34
N SER A 116 -12.22 -14.71 -11.49
CA SER A 116 -11.90 -15.56 -10.65
C SER A 116 -13.06 -16.05 -10.16
N ALA A 117 -13.78 -15.51 -10.22
CA ALA A 117 -14.68 -15.99 -9.64
C ALA A 117 -15.37 -16.89 -10.26
N ARG A 118 -15.30 -17.16 -10.55
CA ARG A 118 -15.99 -17.74 -11.04
C ARG A 118 -16.01 -18.53 -11.37
#